data_1403cb398fb07cff13c38cde0f35a195
#
_entry.id   1403cb398fb07cff13c38cde0f35a195
#
_cell.length_a   1.000
_cell.length_b   1.000
_cell.length_c   1.000
_cell.angle_alpha   90.00
_cell.angle_beta   90.00
_cell.angle_gamma   90.00
#
_symmetry.space_group_name_H-M   'P 1'
#
loop_
_entity.id
_entity.type
_entity.pdbx_description
1 polymer ?
#
loop_
_entity_poly.entity_id
_entity_poly.type
_entity_poly.pdbx_seq_one_letter_code
_entity_poly.pdbx_strand_id
1 'polypeptide(L)'
;MIVDAHAHLWFAPSFSLDEFLKWTTKFGIDKLCVSKLTPTRPSNISGFTEANRDVAKAMKDYPERILGYCYVNPCYEEEALKEFRRCLEEHNMLGLKLYTDCRCLDPRVSPLIELAVEFRAPILIHTAHLQRRYIGALQPFHGNPLTVSTAEEIGDLARRHPKATFIAAHIGGGGDWEWGIKALRQPGNALLDTGGTGVDLGMIEMAVRELGAEKIVFGTDNVLCAGFAKIYGAEISDKDRERVLGGNMMKLLQRRGTP
;
A
#
# COMPACT_ATOMS: atom_id res chain seq x y z
N MET A 1 -3.92 2.91 -19.12
CA MET A 1 -4.64 2.40 -17.93
C MET A 1 -3.95 2.92 -16.68
N ILE A 2 -4.71 3.56 -15.78
CA ILE A 2 -4.22 4.07 -14.50
C ILE A 2 -4.74 3.16 -13.39
N VAL A 3 -3.83 2.60 -12.58
CA VAL A 3 -4.16 1.74 -11.45
C VAL A 3 -3.63 2.37 -10.17
N ASP A 4 -4.53 2.73 -9.29
CA ASP A 4 -4.17 3.21 -7.95
C ASP A 4 -3.86 2.00 -7.04
N ALA A 5 -2.59 1.80 -6.73
CA ALA A 5 -2.12 0.68 -5.93
C ALA A 5 -2.39 0.83 -4.42
N HIS A 6 -2.84 2.01 -3.98
CA HIS A 6 -3.03 2.31 -2.57
C HIS A 6 -4.19 3.28 -2.34
N ALA A 7 -5.34 2.73 -2.01
CA ALA A 7 -6.50 3.48 -1.58
C ALA A 7 -7.17 2.81 -0.37
N HIS A 8 -8.11 3.49 0.26
CA HIS A 8 -8.83 3.01 1.43
C HIS A 8 -10.33 3.18 1.29
N LEU A 9 -11.11 2.21 1.79
CA LEU A 9 -12.55 2.35 2.01
C LEU A 9 -12.81 3.10 3.32
N TRP A 10 -12.31 4.32 3.40
CA TRP A 10 -12.50 5.19 4.54
C TRP A 10 -12.96 6.56 4.07
N PHE A 11 -14.21 6.86 4.34
CA PHE A 11 -14.83 8.10 3.89
C PHE A 11 -15.43 8.85 5.09
N ALA A 12 -15.45 10.17 4.99
CA ALA A 12 -16.25 11.00 5.90
C ALA A 12 -17.73 10.55 5.83
N PRO A 13 -18.52 10.71 6.90
CA PRO A 13 -19.91 10.28 6.92
C PRO A 13 -20.78 10.86 5.78
N SER A 14 -20.38 12.00 5.22
CA SER A 14 -21.04 12.66 4.10
C SER A 14 -20.54 12.24 2.72
N PHE A 15 -19.63 11.28 2.61
CA PHE A 15 -18.99 10.90 1.37
C PHE A 15 -19.02 9.38 1.18
N SER A 16 -19.66 8.90 0.11
CA SER A 16 -19.87 7.49 -0.16
C SER A 16 -18.80 6.89 -1.09
N LEU A 17 -18.73 5.55 -1.16
CA LEU A 17 -17.91 4.85 -2.15
C LEU A 17 -18.30 5.24 -3.58
N ASP A 18 -19.60 5.39 -3.89
CA ASP A 18 -20.07 5.81 -5.21
C ASP A 18 -19.54 7.18 -5.60
N GLU A 19 -19.53 8.12 -4.67
CA GLU A 19 -18.97 9.46 -4.91
C GLU A 19 -17.47 9.40 -5.13
N PHE A 20 -16.76 8.58 -4.34
CA PHE A 20 -15.33 8.37 -4.53
C PHE A 20 -15.02 7.78 -5.91
N LEU A 21 -15.78 6.78 -6.34
CA LEU A 21 -15.63 6.19 -7.67
C LEU A 21 -15.93 7.18 -8.80
N LYS A 22 -16.93 8.06 -8.64
CA LYS A 22 -17.17 9.16 -9.60
C LYS A 22 -15.96 10.09 -9.71
N TRP A 23 -15.35 10.45 -8.57
CA TRP A 23 -14.14 11.29 -8.57
C TRP A 23 -12.95 10.58 -9.21
N THR A 24 -12.68 9.32 -8.85
CA THR A 24 -11.58 8.55 -9.44
C THR A 24 -11.75 8.39 -10.95
N THR A 25 -12.99 8.25 -11.43
CA THR A 25 -13.29 8.22 -12.89
C THR A 25 -12.94 9.56 -13.56
N LYS A 26 -13.24 10.71 -12.92
CA LYS A 26 -12.87 12.03 -13.45
C LYS A 26 -11.36 12.21 -13.57
N PHE A 27 -10.59 11.59 -12.67
CA PHE A 27 -9.12 11.56 -12.72
C PHE A 27 -8.56 10.49 -13.67
N GLY A 28 -9.41 9.70 -14.33
CA GLY A 28 -8.98 8.67 -15.26
C GLY A 28 -8.44 7.40 -14.61
N ILE A 29 -8.71 7.18 -13.32
CA ILE A 29 -8.31 5.95 -12.63
C ILE A 29 -9.24 4.82 -13.07
N ASP A 30 -8.65 3.77 -13.63
CA ASP A 30 -9.38 2.60 -14.12
C ASP A 30 -9.65 1.59 -13.00
N LYS A 31 -8.64 1.30 -12.16
CA LYS A 31 -8.74 0.34 -11.04
C LYS A 31 -8.18 0.93 -9.75
N LEU A 32 -8.75 0.51 -8.63
CA LEU A 32 -8.37 0.89 -7.27
C LEU A 32 -8.02 -0.36 -6.45
N CYS A 33 -6.81 -0.40 -5.90
CA CYS A 33 -6.42 -1.42 -4.93
C CYS A 33 -6.70 -0.88 -3.53
N VAL A 34 -7.75 -1.38 -2.89
CA VAL A 34 -8.27 -0.81 -1.64
C VAL A 34 -8.06 -1.73 -0.45
N SER A 35 -7.84 -1.13 0.70
CA SER A 35 -7.97 -1.78 2.00
C SER A 35 -8.94 -0.98 2.89
N LYS A 36 -9.47 -1.60 3.94
CA LYS A 36 -10.18 -0.89 5.00
C LYS A 36 -9.46 -1.12 6.31
N LEU A 37 -9.10 -0.01 6.97
CA LEU A 37 -8.47 -0.04 8.28
C LEU A 37 -9.54 0.12 9.37
N THR A 38 -9.25 -0.34 10.59
CA THR A 38 -10.13 -0.16 11.73
C THR A 38 -9.96 1.22 12.36
N PRO A 39 -11.00 1.82 12.94
CA PRO A 39 -10.89 3.12 13.62
C PRO A 39 -10.08 3.02 14.91
N THR A 40 -10.10 1.85 15.59
CA THR A 40 -9.34 1.60 16.82
C THR A 40 -8.06 0.83 16.53
N ARG A 41 -6.97 1.15 17.23
CA ARG A 41 -5.69 0.48 17.09
C ARG A 41 -5.04 0.23 18.44
N PRO A 42 -4.36 -0.93 18.59
CA PRO A 42 -4.29 -2.03 17.62
C PRO A 42 -5.68 -2.61 17.31
N SER A 43 -5.87 -3.12 16.08
CA SER A 43 -7.14 -3.74 15.70
C SER A 43 -7.33 -5.08 16.42
N ASN A 44 -8.58 -5.43 16.72
CA ASN A 44 -8.95 -6.76 17.21
C ASN A 44 -9.47 -7.65 16.08
N ILE A 45 -9.72 -8.93 16.37
CA ILE A 45 -10.15 -9.94 15.38
C ILE A 45 -11.43 -9.52 14.67
N SER A 46 -12.47 -9.14 15.42
CA SER A 46 -13.74 -8.71 14.81
C SER A 46 -13.56 -7.48 13.93
N GLY A 47 -12.73 -6.51 14.36
CA GLY A 47 -12.45 -5.29 13.63
C GLY A 47 -11.84 -5.55 12.26
N PHE A 48 -10.75 -6.32 12.16
CA PHE A 48 -10.14 -6.58 10.87
C PHE A 48 -10.99 -7.54 10.01
N THR A 49 -11.73 -8.48 10.61
CA THR A 49 -12.63 -9.36 9.86
C THR A 49 -13.79 -8.58 9.23
N GLU A 50 -14.40 -7.63 9.97
CA GLU A 50 -15.43 -6.74 9.43
C GLU A 50 -14.89 -5.83 8.34
N ALA A 51 -13.71 -5.25 8.55
CA ALA A 51 -13.05 -4.41 7.55
C ALA A 51 -12.83 -5.16 6.23
N ASN A 52 -12.35 -6.41 6.28
CA ASN A 52 -12.15 -7.26 5.11
C ASN A 52 -13.48 -7.66 4.44
N ARG A 53 -14.55 -7.89 5.22
CA ARG A 53 -15.88 -8.16 4.68
C ARG A 53 -16.40 -6.98 3.85
N ASP A 54 -16.18 -5.75 4.33
CA ASP A 54 -16.57 -4.55 3.59
C ASP A 54 -15.76 -4.40 2.29
N VAL A 55 -14.46 -4.73 2.31
CA VAL A 55 -13.64 -4.77 1.09
C VAL A 55 -14.16 -5.83 0.11
N ALA A 56 -14.46 -7.04 0.58
CA ALA A 56 -15.02 -8.11 -0.25
C ALA A 56 -16.36 -7.71 -0.88
N LYS A 57 -17.21 -7.00 -0.11
CA LYS A 57 -18.46 -6.46 -0.62
C LYS A 57 -18.21 -5.44 -1.72
N ALA A 58 -17.30 -4.49 -1.52
CA ALA A 58 -16.95 -3.48 -2.53
C ALA A 58 -16.41 -4.13 -3.82
N MET A 59 -15.57 -5.16 -3.71
CA MET A 59 -15.09 -5.93 -4.87
C MET A 59 -16.24 -6.61 -5.63
N LYS A 60 -17.22 -7.14 -4.91
CA LYS A 60 -18.41 -7.77 -5.53
C LYS A 60 -19.31 -6.74 -6.22
N ASP A 61 -19.49 -5.57 -5.61
CA ASP A 61 -20.34 -4.51 -6.14
C ASP A 61 -19.69 -3.80 -7.34
N TYR A 62 -18.34 -3.75 -7.39
CA TYR A 62 -17.56 -3.07 -8.45
C TYR A 62 -16.40 -3.94 -8.96
N PRO A 63 -16.66 -5.12 -9.54
CA PRO A 63 -15.64 -6.13 -9.88
C PRO A 63 -14.58 -5.64 -10.88
N GLU A 64 -14.96 -4.73 -11.80
CA GLU A 64 -14.04 -4.17 -12.78
C GLU A 64 -13.18 -3.00 -12.25
N ARG A 65 -13.54 -2.46 -11.08
CA ARG A 65 -12.96 -1.24 -10.54
C ARG A 65 -12.16 -1.46 -9.26
N ILE A 66 -12.57 -2.41 -8.41
CA ILE A 66 -12.04 -2.58 -7.06
C ILE A 66 -11.32 -3.91 -6.93
N LEU A 67 -10.08 -3.83 -6.46
CA LEU A 67 -9.23 -4.95 -6.05
C LEU A 67 -8.93 -4.78 -4.55
N GLY A 68 -9.09 -5.84 -3.76
CA GLY A 68 -8.99 -5.75 -2.30
C GLY A 68 -7.64 -6.20 -1.76
N TYR A 69 -7.08 -5.46 -0.81
CA TYR A 69 -6.08 -5.98 0.12
C TYR A 69 -6.76 -6.45 1.40
N CYS A 70 -6.34 -7.59 1.89
CA CYS A 70 -6.70 -8.06 3.22
C CYS A 70 -5.87 -7.31 4.28
N TYR A 71 -6.54 -6.71 5.26
CA TYR A 71 -5.89 -6.11 6.43
C TYR A 71 -6.04 -7.04 7.63
N VAL A 72 -4.95 -7.32 8.32
CA VAL A 72 -4.93 -8.09 9.57
C VAL A 72 -3.97 -7.49 10.58
N ASN A 73 -4.19 -7.82 11.85
CA ASN A 73 -3.24 -7.53 12.93
C ASN A 73 -2.39 -8.78 13.21
N PRO A 74 -1.09 -8.80 12.88
CA PRO A 74 -0.22 -9.96 13.06
C PRO A 74 -0.09 -10.43 14.52
N CYS A 75 -0.44 -9.58 15.50
CA CYS A 75 -0.40 -9.95 16.91
C CYS A 75 -1.40 -11.06 17.28
N TYR A 76 -2.38 -11.35 16.42
CA TYR A 76 -3.33 -12.46 16.56
C TYR A 76 -2.93 -13.71 15.77
N GLU A 77 -1.68 -13.82 15.38
CA GLU A 77 -1.02 -14.99 14.77
C GLU A 77 -1.94 -15.90 13.95
N GLU A 78 -2.54 -16.92 14.59
CA GLU A 78 -3.38 -17.93 13.92
C GLU A 78 -4.63 -17.31 13.27
N GLU A 79 -5.35 -16.44 13.97
CA GLU A 79 -6.56 -15.80 13.47
C GLU A 79 -6.24 -14.84 12.32
N ALA A 80 -5.10 -14.13 12.39
CA ALA A 80 -4.64 -13.26 11.30
C ALA A 80 -4.29 -14.08 10.05
N LEU A 81 -3.61 -15.20 10.21
CA LEU A 81 -3.25 -16.11 9.12
C LEU A 81 -4.49 -16.76 8.49
N LYS A 82 -5.42 -17.22 9.31
CA LYS A 82 -6.71 -17.81 8.87
C LYS A 82 -7.54 -16.80 8.09
N GLU A 83 -7.66 -15.58 8.60
CA GLU A 83 -8.40 -14.52 7.90
C GLU A 83 -7.73 -14.15 6.57
N PHE A 84 -6.41 -14.02 6.53
CA PHE A 84 -5.71 -13.70 5.28
C PHE A 84 -5.89 -14.83 4.25
N ARG A 85 -5.77 -16.09 4.64
CA ARG A 85 -6.03 -17.24 3.76
C ARG A 85 -7.46 -17.20 3.22
N ARG A 86 -8.45 -16.98 4.07
CA ARG A 86 -9.85 -16.84 3.68
C ARG A 86 -10.06 -15.73 2.64
N CYS A 87 -9.43 -14.57 2.85
CA CYS A 87 -9.52 -13.44 1.91
C CYS A 87 -8.92 -13.77 0.54
N LEU A 88 -7.82 -14.56 0.51
CA LEU A 88 -7.19 -14.97 -0.74
C LEU A 88 -8.01 -16.04 -1.48
N GLU A 89 -8.54 -17.05 -0.77
CA GLU A 89 -9.20 -18.22 -1.36
C GLU A 89 -10.67 -17.93 -1.72
N GLU A 90 -11.43 -17.31 -0.80
CA GLU A 90 -12.87 -17.12 -0.98
C GLU A 90 -13.22 -15.82 -1.71
N HIS A 91 -12.39 -14.77 -1.53
CA HIS A 91 -12.68 -13.45 -2.08
C HIS A 91 -11.70 -13.03 -3.19
N ASN A 92 -10.69 -13.86 -3.51
CA ASN A 92 -9.66 -13.55 -4.50
C ASN A 92 -9.03 -12.15 -4.28
N MET A 93 -8.80 -11.78 -3.01
CA MET A 93 -8.16 -10.51 -2.71
C MET A 93 -6.75 -10.48 -3.27
N LEU A 94 -6.31 -9.29 -3.69
CA LEU A 94 -5.03 -9.04 -4.34
C LEU A 94 -3.83 -9.42 -3.46
N GLY A 95 -3.86 -9.01 -2.18
CA GLY A 95 -2.70 -9.13 -1.31
C GLY A 95 -2.99 -8.76 0.13
N LEU A 96 -1.91 -8.50 0.86
CA LEU A 96 -1.93 -8.17 2.28
C LEU A 96 -1.67 -6.67 2.50
N LYS A 97 -2.42 -6.03 3.40
CA LYS A 97 -2.09 -4.72 3.97
C LYS A 97 -1.60 -4.90 5.40
N LEU A 98 -0.39 -4.43 5.68
CA LEU A 98 0.13 -4.27 7.03
C LEU A 98 0.10 -2.80 7.42
N TYR A 99 -0.30 -2.54 8.66
CA TYR A 99 -0.39 -1.19 9.21
C TYR A 99 0.43 -1.07 10.51
N THR A 100 0.00 -0.22 11.42
CA THR A 100 0.73 0.13 12.65
C THR A 100 0.36 -0.74 13.87
N ASP A 101 -0.10 -1.97 13.66
CA ASP A 101 -0.40 -2.91 14.75
C ASP A 101 0.88 -3.51 15.34
N CYS A 102 1.86 -3.80 14.47
CA CYS A 102 3.23 -4.13 14.83
C CYS A 102 4.19 -3.74 13.69
N ARG A 103 5.50 -3.75 13.95
CA ARG A 103 6.50 -3.51 12.92
C ARG A 103 6.58 -4.68 11.94
N CYS A 104 6.94 -4.43 10.68
CA CYS A 104 7.00 -5.47 9.66
C CYS A 104 8.11 -6.53 9.92
N LEU A 105 9.10 -6.22 10.74
CA LEU A 105 10.14 -7.18 11.18
C LEU A 105 9.73 -8.03 12.39
N ASP A 106 8.53 -7.84 12.94
CA ASP A 106 8.02 -8.68 14.03
C ASP A 106 7.92 -10.13 13.54
N PRO A 107 8.43 -11.12 14.30
CA PRO A 107 8.42 -12.54 13.87
C PRO A 107 7.03 -13.07 13.50
N ARG A 108 5.96 -12.53 14.09
CA ARG A 108 4.56 -12.90 13.81
C ARG A 108 4.12 -12.55 12.38
N VAL A 109 4.87 -11.69 11.68
CA VAL A 109 4.61 -11.35 10.27
C VAL A 109 5.09 -12.44 9.31
N SER A 110 6.09 -13.26 9.69
CA SER A 110 6.70 -14.27 8.80
C SER A 110 5.69 -15.26 8.21
N PRO A 111 4.76 -15.87 8.96
CA PRO A 111 3.77 -16.80 8.38
C PRO A 111 2.86 -16.13 7.35
N LEU A 112 2.53 -14.85 7.55
CA LEU A 112 1.75 -14.08 6.58
C LEU A 112 2.52 -13.83 5.28
N ILE A 113 3.84 -13.60 5.36
CA ILE A 113 4.70 -13.46 4.18
C ILE A 113 4.79 -14.77 3.41
N GLU A 114 4.95 -15.90 4.10
CA GLU A 114 5.00 -17.22 3.49
C GLU A 114 3.70 -17.53 2.72
N LEU A 115 2.56 -17.22 3.33
CA LEU A 115 1.26 -17.35 2.67
C LEU A 115 1.14 -16.40 1.47
N ALA A 116 1.61 -15.16 1.60
CA ALA A 116 1.62 -14.22 0.48
C ALA A 116 2.47 -14.74 -0.70
N VAL A 117 3.61 -15.37 -0.43
CA VAL A 117 4.46 -16.02 -1.46
C VAL A 117 3.74 -17.17 -2.14
N GLU A 118 3.05 -18.04 -1.37
CA GLU A 118 2.26 -19.16 -1.90
C GLU A 118 1.26 -18.68 -2.95
N PHE A 119 0.56 -17.57 -2.67
CA PHE A 119 -0.45 -16.98 -3.54
C PHE A 119 0.09 -15.92 -4.50
N ARG A 120 1.39 -15.64 -4.54
CA ARG A 120 2.00 -14.53 -5.31
C ARG A 120 1.37 -13.17 -5.01
N ALA A 121 0.87 -13.01 -3.79
CA ALA A 121 0.16 -11.83 -3.32
C ALA A 121 1.15 -10.74 -2.89
N PRO A 122 1.05 -9.49 -3.39
CA PRO A 122 1.87 -8.40 -2.91
C PRO A 122 1.49 -8.00 -1.48
N ILE A 123 2.47 -7.45 -0.76
CA ILE A 123 2.32 -6.99 0.62
C ILE A 123 2.54 -5.49 0.65
N LEU A 124 1.46 -4.72 0.84
CA LEU A 124 1.49 -3.27 1.01
C LEU A 124 1.70 -2.94 2.49
N ILE A 125 2.80 -2.30 2.80
CA ILE A 125 3.19 -1.97 4.18
C ILE A 125 3.18 -0.46 4.39
N HIS A 126 2.40 -0.01 5.38
CA HIS A 126 2.43 1.37 5.82
C HIS A 126 3.81 1.72 6.35
N THR A 127 4.40 2.80 5.84
CA THR A 127 5.70 3.29 6.30
C THR A 127 5.63 4.75 6.69
N ALA A 128 6.45 5.12 7.67
CA ALA A 128 6.79 6.49 7.95
C ALA A 128 8.21 6.58 8.46
N HIS A 129 8.98 7.52 7.95
CA HIS A 129 10.27 7.89 8.53
C HIS A 129 10.08 9.07 9.45
N LEU A 130 9.81 8.79 10.72
CA LEU A 130 9.55 9.81 11.73
C LEU A 130 10.88 10.37 12.24
N GLN A 131 11.24 11.57 11.84
CA GLN A 131 12.32 12.29 12.50
C GLN A 131 11.97 12.49 13.98
N ARG A 132 12.91 12.23 14.87
CA ARG A 132 12.72 12.26 16.33
C ARG A 132 12.03 13.54 16.84
N ARG A 133 12.27 14.68 16.20
CA ARG A 133 11.66 15.98 16.55
C ARG A 133 10.16 16.07 16.24
N TYR A 134 9.63 15.19 15.36
CA TYR A 134 8.23 15.22 14.95
C TYR A 134 7.37 14.15 15.62
N ILE A 135 7.96 13.24 16.39
CA ILE A 135 7.25 12.12 17.01
C ILE A 135 6.06 12.61 17.85
N GLY A 136 6.24 13.67 18.65
CA GLY A 136 5.17 14.22 19.47
C GLY A 136 4.04 14.91 18.69
N ALA A 137 4.37 15.55 17.56
CA ALA A 137 3.41 16.30 16.74
C ALA A 137 2.60 15.41 15.79
N LEU A 138 3.15 14.23 15.41
CA LEU A 138 2.55 13.34 14.40
C LEU A 138 1.73 12.19 15.01
N GLN A 139 1.75 12.02 16.31
CA GLN A 139 1.10 10.91 17.03
C GLN A 139 -0.37 10.66 16.64
N PRO A 140 -1.25 11.67 16.50
CA PRO A 140 -2.66 11.40 16.18
C PRO A 140 -2.88 10.83 14.79
N PHE A 141 -1.96 11.09 13.85
CA PHE A 141 -2.18 10.81 12.42
C PHE A 141 -1.41 9.58 11.89
N HIS A 142 -0.30 9.20 12.52
CA HIS A 142 0.61 8.17 11.99
C HIS A 142 0.74 6.92 12.88
N GLY A 143 -0.05 6.83 13.93
CA GLY A 143 -0.03 5.69 14.85
C GLY A 143 1.12 5.76 15.88
N ASN A 144 1.31 4.67 16.61
CA ASN A 144 2.37 4.55 17.60
C ASN A 144 3.75 4.44 16.90
N PRO A 145 4.68 5.36 17.15
CA PRO A 145 6.02 5.32 16.53
C PRO A 145 6.82 4.06 16.85
N LEU A 146 6.44 3.31 17.89
CA LEU A 146 7.06 2.02 18.20
C LEU A 146 6.60 0.88 17.30
N THR A 147 5.49 1.05 16.58
CA THR A 147 4.89 0.02 15.73
C THR A 147 4.84 0.40 14.24
N VAL A 148 5.27 1.62 13.88
CA VAL A 148 5.38 2.06 12.50
C VAL A 148 6.64 1.47 11.87
N SER A 149 6.50 0.86 10.70
CA SER A 149 7.61 0.33 9.92
C SER A 149 8.33 1.43 9.13
N THR A 150 9.62 1.22 8.83
CA THR A 150 10.42 2.11 7.99
C THR A 150 10.77 1.46 6.66
N ALA A 151 11.22 2.26 5.70
CA ALA A 151 11.66 1.75 4.40
C ALA A 151 12.87 0.81 4.51
N GLU A 152 13.78 1.05 5.46
CA GLU A 152 14.93 0.17 5.73
C GLU A 152 14.48 -1.21 6.20
N GLU A 153 13.48 -1.26 7.08
CA GLU A 153 12.93 -2.53 7.56
C GLU A 153 12.28 -3.32 6.43
N ILE A 154 11.59 -2.64 5.49
CA ILE A 154 11.07 -3.29 4.30
C ILE A 154 12.19 -3.79 3.40
N GLY A 155 13.27 -3.01 3.23
CA GLY A 155 14.47 -3.44 2.53
C GLY A 155 15.10 -4.69 3.14
N ASP A 156 15.19 -4.76 4.49
CA ASP A 156 15.67 -5.94 5.22
C ASP A 156 14.74 -7.14 5.02
N LEU A 157 13.44 -6.93 5.16
CA LEU A 157 12.42 -7.96 4.98
C LEU A 157 12.48 -8.55 3.56
N ALA A 158 12.61 -7.69 2.56
CA ALA A 158 12.69 -8.08 1.16
C ALA A 158 13.95 -8.91 0.85
N ARG A 159 15.09 -8.61 1.50
CA ARG A 159 16.30 -9.45 1.39
C ARG A 159 16.13 -10.83 2.02
N ARG A 160 15.42 -10.91 3.16
CA ARG A 160 15.13 -12.19 3.85
C ARG A 160 14.10 -13.04 3.11
N HIS A 161 13.19 -12.42 2.37
CA HIS A 161 12.11 -13.08 1.64
C HIS A 161 12.15 -12.76 0.13
N PRO A 162 13.16 -13.25 -0.64
CA PRO A 162 13.38 -12.84 -2.03
C PRO A 162 12.25 -13.26 -3.00
N LYS A 163 11.38 -14.19 -2.60
CA LYS A 163 10.21 -14.62 -3.39
C LYS A 163 8.96 -13.78 -3.15
N ALA A 164 8.91 -13.01 -2.05
CA ALA A 164 7.80 -12.12 -1.74
C ALA A 164 7.90 -10.81 -2.55
N THR A 165 6.78 -10.13 -2.75
CA THR A 165 6.74 -8.79 -3.33
C THR A 165 6.24 -7.80 -2.29
N PHE A 166 7.04 -6.80 -1.98
CA PHE A 166 6.70 -5.77 -1.00
C PHE A 166 6.44 -4.44 -1.70
N ILE A 167 5.50 -3.67 -1.18
CA ILE A 167 5.23 -2.29 -1.58
C ILE A 167 5.37 -1.43 -0.33
N ALA A 168 6.39 -0.59 -0.30
CA ALA A 168 6.57 0.41 0.73
C ALA A 168 5.63 1.59 0.46
N ALA A 169 4.69 1.84 1.36
CA ALA A 169 3.74 2.91 1.19
C ALA A 169 4.36 4.30 1.46
N HIS A 170 3.82 5.32 0.80
CA HIS A 170 4.01 6.72 1.12
C HIS A 170 5.37 7.34 0.80
N ILE A 171 5.67 7.55 -0.46
CA ILE A 171 6.83 8.35 -0.85
C ILE A 171 6.79 9.77 -0.26
N GLY A 172 5.59 10.35 -0.15
CA GLY A 172 5.41 11.71 0.32
C GLY A 172 4.76 11.83 1.71
N GLY A 173 4.62 10.73 2.44
CA GLY A 173 3.92 10.71 3.73
C GLY A 173 4.85 10.48 4.91
N GLY A 174 5.03 11.49 5.75
CA GLY A 174 5.56 11.29 7.09
C GLY A 174 7.07 11.32 7.25
N GLY A 175 7.81 12.13 6.50
CA GLY A 175 9.18 12.39 6.88
C GLY A 175 10.18 12.45 5.74
N ASP A 176 11.35 11.85 5.92
CA ASP A 176 12.47 11.89 5.00
C ASP A 176 12.26 10.91 3.83
N TRP A 177 11.58 11.37 2.80
CA TRP A 177 11.34 10.59 1.58
C TRP A 177 12.63 10.25 0.82
N GLU A 178 13.65 11.11 0.87
CA GLU A 178 14.95 10.83 0.23
C GLU A 178 15.62 9.62 0.85
N TRP A 179 15.56 9.51 2.17
CA TRP A 179 16.09 8.36 2.89
C TRP A 179 15.32 7.08 2.55
N GLY A 180 13.99 7.17 2.50
CA GLY A 180 13.12 6.06 2.10
C GLY A 180 13.48 5.51 0.72
N ILE A 181 13.69 6.39 -0.27
CA ILE A 181 14.15 6.00 -1.61
C ILE A 181 15.50 5.29 -1.55
N LYS A 182 16.49 5.89 -0.85
CA LYS A 182 17.84 5.30 -0.74
C LYS A 182 17.83 3.93 -0.08
N ALA A 183 16.99 3.72 0.92
CA ALA A 183 16.85 2.44 1.63
C ALA A 183 16.32 1.30 0.74
N LEU A 184 15.53 1.63 -0.30
CA LEU A 184 14.94 0.66 -1.21
C LEU A 184 15.75 0.39 -2.49
N ARG A 185 16.97 0.94 -2.64
CA ARG A 185 17.86 0.67 -3.79
C ARG A 185 18.09 -0.82 -4.00
N GLN A 186 18.26 -1.54 -2.93
CA GLN A 186 18.35 -3.01 -2.87
C GLN A 186 17.37 -3.52 -1.80
N PRO A 187 16.66 -4.61 -2.01
CA PRO A 187 16.62 -5.57 -3.12
C PRO A 187 15.55 -5.26 -4.19
N GLY A 188 15.56 -6.08 -5.27
CA GLY A 188 14.69 -5.87 -6.43
C GLY A 188 13.20 -6.19 -6.25
N ASN A 189 12.80 -6.84 -5.16
CA ASN A 189 11.42 -7.23 -4.85
C ASN A 189 10.69 -6.26 -3.89
N ALA A 190 11.30 -5.12 -3.57
CA ALA A 190 10.66 -4.01 -2.86
C ALA A 190 10.33 -2.89 -3.86
N LEU A 191 9.06 -2.55 -3.95
CA LEU A 191 8.53 -1.44 -4.71
C LEU A 191 8.20 -0.27 -3.77
N LEU A 192 8.05 0.92 -4.34
CA LEU A 192 7.66 2.13 -3.63
C LEU A 192 6.36 2.67 -4.23
N ASP A 193 5.35 2.96 -3.41
CA ASP A 193 4.17 3.67 -3.91
C ASP A 193 4.33 5.20 -3.78
N THR A 194 3.52 5.92 -4.53
CA THR A 194 3.53 7.39 -4.55
C THR A 194 2.51 8.02 -3.60
N GLY A 195 1.87 7.23 -2.73
CA GLY A 195 0.84 7.69 -1.81
C GLY A 195 1.30 8.78 -0.82
N GLY A 196 0.35 9.26 -0.03
CA GLY A 196 0.59 10.26 0.99
C GLY A 196 0.46 11.71 0.52
N THR A 197 0.42 12.63 1.49
CA THR A 197 0.09 14.05 1.30
C THR A 197 1.27 14.94 0.89
N GLY A 198 2.51 14.52 1.16
CA GLY A 198 3.71 15.30 0.81
C GLY A 198 3.87 15.41 -0.71
N VAL A 199 4.16 16.62 -1.19
CA VAL A 199 4.45 16.91 -2.59
C VAL A 199 5.67 17.83 -2.61
N ASP A 200 6.83 17.25 -2.86
CA ASP A 200 8.09 17.99 -2.98
C ASP A 200 8.63 17.88 -4.41
N LEU A 201 9.30 18.95 -4.86
CA LEU A 201 9.97 18.94 -6.16
C LEU A 201 11.11 17.93 -6.20
N GLY A 202 11.19 17.16 -7.28
CA GLY A 202 12.28 16.20 -7.51
C GLY A 202 12.11 14.84 -6.84
N MET A 203 11.03 14.60 -6.06
CA MET A 203 10.87 13.32 -5.35
C MET A 203 10.64 12.14 -6.31
N ILE A 204 9.85 12.32 -7.34
CA ILE A 204 9.59 11.26 -8.34
C ILE A 204 10.78 11.07 -9.24
N GLU A 205 11.44 12.16 -9.67
CA GLU A 205 12.67 12.14 -10.45
C GLU A 205 13.77 11.38 -9.70
N MET A 206 13.93 11.65 -8.41
CA MET A 206 14.88 10.93 -7.59
C MET A 206 14.51 9.44 -7.46
N ALA A 207 13.25 9.12 -7.23
CA ALA A 207 12.81 7.73 -7.14
C ALA A 207 13.08 6.98 -8.45
N VAL A 208 12.76 7.57 -9.60
CA VAL A 208 13.05 6.98 -10.93
C VAL A 208 14.55 6.80 -11.15
N ARG A 209 15.37 7.79 -10.80
CA ARG A 209 16.84 7.73 -10.95
C ARG A 209 17.47 6.66 -10.05
N GLU A 210 17.02 6.54 -8.81
CA GLU A 210 17.66 5.69 -7.80
C GLU A 210 17.14 4.24 -7.79
N LEU A 211 15.86 4.05 -8.11
CA LEU A 211 15.21 2.75 -8.05
C LEU A 211 14.92 2.16 -9.44
N GLY A 212 14.78 3.00 -10.45
CA GLY A 212 14.17 2.65 -11.73
C GLY A 212 12.64 2.78 -11.70
N ALA A 213 12.05 3.24 -12.79
CA ALA A 213 10.60 3.44 -12.90
C ALA A 213 9.81 2.14 -12.69
N GLU A 214 10.41 0.98 -12.96
CA GLU A 214 9.81 -0.34 -12.80
C GLU A 214 9.56 -0.74 -11.33
N LYS A 215 10.17 -0.04 -10.38
CA LYS A 215 9.97 -0.26 -8.94
C LYS A 215 8.99 0.73 -8.30
N ILE A 216 8.37 1.61 -9.07
CA ILE A 216 7.46 2.62 -8.55
C ILE A 216 6.04 2.29 -9.01
N VAL A 217 5.10 2.29 -8.10
CA VAL A 217 3.67 2.11 -8.38
C VAL A 217 2.90 3.36 -7.97
N PHE A 218 1.92 3.76 -8.77
CA PHE A 218 1.05 4.88 -8.45
C PHE A 218 0.14 4.49 -7.30
N GLY A 219 0.09 5.31 -6.27
CA GLY A 219 -0.82 5.22 -5.15
C GLY A 219 -1.27 6.62 -4.72
N THR A 220 -2.53 6.78 -4.34
CA THR A 220 -3.04 8.09 -3.90
C THR A 220 -3.23 8.20 -2.39
N ASP A 221 -3.45 7.08 -1.70
CA ASP A 221 -3.86 7.06 -0.29
C ASP A 221 -5.11 7.94 -0.06
N ASN A 222 -6.07 7.90 -1.01
CA ASN A 222 -7.25 8.73 -1.11
C ASN A 222 -7.00 10.25 -1.33
N VAL A 223 -5.75 10.69 -1.49
CA VAL A 223 -5.40 12.09 -1.75
C VAL A 223 -5.13 12.27 -3.24
N LEU A 224 -6.20 12.21 -4.06
CA LEU A 224 -6.12 12.20 -5.53
C LEU A 224 -5.29 13.35 -6.08
N CYS A 225 -5.54 14.58 -5.63
CA CYS A 225 -4.83 15.77 -6.13
C CYS A 225 -3.32 15.67 -5.89
N ALA A 226 -2.89 15.26 -4.69
CA ALA A 226 -1.47 15.10 -4.37
C ALA A 226 -0.83 13.95 -5.17
N GLY A 227 -1.55 12.83 -5.33
CA GLY A 227 -1.09 11.71 -6.15
C GLY A 227 -0.79 12.14 -7.59
N PHE A 228 -1.73 12.79 -8.24
CA PHE A 228 -1.57 13.26 -9.62
C PHE A 228 -0.57 14.40 -9.74
N ALA A 229 -0.55 15.35 -8.79
CA ALA A 229 0.42 16.46 -8.80
C ALA A 229 1.86 15.94 -8.79
N LYS A 230 2.17 14.92 -7.98
CA LYS A 230 3.50 14.29 -7.97
C LYS A 230 3.88 13.72 -9.32
N ILE A 231 2.98 12.99 -9.98
CA ILE A 231 3.30 12.28 -11.24
C ILE A 231 3.34 13.22 -12.44
N TYR A 232 2.36 14.11 -12.56
CA TYR A 232 2.29 15.02 -13.72
C TYR A 232 3.20 16.23 -13.59
N GLY A 233 3.57 16.62 -12.35
CA GLY A 233 4.56 17.65 -12.10
C GLY A 233 6.02 17.18 -12.24
N ALA A 234 6.25 15.86 -12.32
CA ALA A 234 7.61 15.31 -12.42
C ALA A 234 8.17 15.36 -13.83
N GLU A 235 9.47 15.69 -13.94
CA GLU A 235 10.24 15.66 -15.18
C GLU A 235 10.80 14.26 -15.46
N ILE A 236 9.91 13.32 -15.82
CA ILE A 236 10.23 11.95 -16.20
C ILE A 236 9.73 11.65 -17.61
N SER A 237 10.29 10.62 -18.27
CA SER A 237 9.83 10.23 -19.60
C SER A 237 8.38 9.76 -19.59
N ASP A 238 7.64 9.97 -20.68
CA ASP A 238 6.25 9.48 -20.81
C ASP A 238 6.18 7.96 -20.61
N LYS A 239 7.17 7.22 -21.10
CA LYS A 239 7.28 5.78 -20.89
C LYS A 239 7.41 5.39 -19.42
N ASP A 240 8.17 6.14 -18.63
CA ASP A 240 8.31 5.89 -17.20
C ASP A 240 7.05 6.31 -16.46
N ARG A 241 6.41 7.41 -16.88
CA ARG A 241 5.11 7.85 -16.36
C ARG A 241 4.02 6.79 -16.56
N GLU A 242 3.93 6.20 -17.75
CA GLU A 242 2.98 5.12 -18.05
C GLU A 242 3.24 3.88 -17.18
N ARG A 243 4.52 3.52 -16.99
CA ARG A 243 4.90 2.41 -16.10
C ARG A 243 4.43 2.65 -14.67
N VAL A 244 4.69 3.84 -14.13
CA VAL A 244 4.32 4.22 -12.76
C VAL A 244 2.81 4.26 -12.61
N LEU A 245 2.09 4.92 -13.51
CA LEU A 245 0.63 5.11 -13.42
C LEU A 245 -0.16 3.80 -13.41
N GLY A 246 0.35 2.74 -14.05
CA GLY A 246 -0.40 1.48 -14.06
C GLY A 246 0.39 0.27 -14.57
N GLY A 247 1.37 0.47 -15.45
CA GLY A 247 2.09 -0.64 -16.10
C GLY A 247 2.74 -1.60 -15.10
N ASN A 248 3.32 -1.10 -14.01
CA ASN A 248 3.95 -1.94 -13.00
C ASN A 248 2.91 -2.69 -12.15
N MET A 249 1.82 -2.02 -11.76
CA MET A 249 0.76 -2.68 -11.00
C MET A 249 0.07 -3.76 -11.84
N MET A 250 -0.18 -3.50 -13.13
CA MET A 250 -0.74 -4.50 -14.05
C MET A 250 0.13 -5.75 -14.16
N LYS A 251 1.46 -5.62 -14.15
CA LYS A 251 2.38 -6.78 -14.12
C LYS A 251 2.22 -7.60 -12.84
N LEU A 252 2.01 -6.95 -11.69
CA LEU A 252 1.76 -7.66 -10.43
C LEU A 252 0.42 -8.41 -10.48
N LEU A 253 -0.63 -7.77 -10.99
CA LEU A 253 -1.96 -8.39 -11.16
C LEU A 253 -1.89 -9.62 -12.06
N GLN A 254 -1.21 -9.53 -13.21
CA GLN A 254 -1.01 -10.65 -14.13
C GLN A 254 -0.27 -11.82 -13.47
N ARG A 255 0.79 -11.55 -12.70
CA ARG A 255 1.54 -12.58 -11.95
C ARG A 255 0.68 -13.26 -10.87
N ARG A 256 -0.20 -12.53 -10.26
CA ARG A 256 -1.17 -13.03 -9.27
C ARG A 256 -2.28 -13.87 -9.94
N GLY A 257 -2.55 -13.68 -11.23
CA GLY A 257 -3.69 -14.25 -11.94
C GLY A 257 -5.00 -13.51 -11.67
N THR A 258 -4.90 -12.23 -11.32
CA THR A 258 -6.05 -11.33 -11.12
C THR A 258 -6.37 -10.66 -12.45
N PRO A 259 -7.65 -10.60 -12.86
CA PRO A 259 -8.07 -10.02 -14.15
C PRO A 259 -7.86 -8.50 -14.25
#